data_dc6aa90820214ad48180ea3cc1ae2481
#
_entry.id   dc6aa90820214ad48180ea3cc1ae2481
#
_cell.length_a   1.000
_cell.length_b   1.000
_cell.length_c   1.000
_cell.angle_alpha   90.00
_cell.angle_beta   90.00
_cell.angle_gamma   90.00
#
_symmetry.space_group_name_H-M   'P 1'
#
loop_
_entity.id
_entity.type
_entity.pdbx_description
1 polymer ?
#
loop_
_entity_poly.entity_id
_entity_poly.type
_entity_poly.pdbx_seq_one_letter_code
_entity_poly.pdbx_strand_id
1 'polypeptide(L)'
;HNRFQAQKPWLRIISSMSILLFFLFYVGSGLIAGGKLFNEVFGIDYELAVYVSVLLILVYTTFGGFLAVSWTDVFQAILMLIALVSVPILAVNQIGGIDTLFEEIGSKNIHFLDIFSDVDGNNLGVIAIFSYLGWGLGYFGQPHVLSRYMAIDSAASVGKATKYACLLYTSDAADDTCC
;
A
#
# COMPACT_ATOMS: atom_id res chain seq x y z
N HIS A 1 7.79 -21.69 -15.47
CA HIS A 1 7.88 -22.53 -16.68
C HIS A 1 8.27 -23.96 -16.33
N ASN A 2 9.30 -24.15 -15.51
CA ASN A 2 9.83 -25.48 -15.15
C ASN A 2 8.89 -26.30 -14.25
N ARG A 3 8.00 -25.65 -13.48
CA ARG A 3 7.14 -26.32 -12.53
C ARG A 3 5.93 -27.00 -13.16
N PHE A 4 5.35 -26.39 -14.21
CA PHE A 4 4.11 -26.91 -14.82
C PHE A 4 4.31 -27.57 -16.18
N GLN A 5 5.51 -27.51 -16.77
CA GLN A 5 5.89 -28.12 -18.07
C GLN A 5 4.78 -28.06 -19.13
N ALA A 6 4.01 -27.00 -19.15
CA ALA A 6 2.86 -26.85 -20.02
C ALA A 6 3.33 -26.85 -21.47
N GLN A 7 2.96 -27.89 -22.22
CA GLN A 7 3.29 -28.02 -23.63
C GLN A 7 2.62 -26.94 -24.51
N LYS A 8 1.54 -26.30 -24.00
CA LYS A 8 0.81 -25.25 -24.73
C LYS A 8 1.05 -23.89 -24.08
N PRO A 9 1.31 -22.82 -24.86
CA PRO A 9 1.62 -21.48 -24.33
C PRO A 9 0.43 -20.73 -23.75
N TRP A 10 -0.79 -21.26 -23.88
CA TRP A 10 -2.04 -20.58 -23.50
C TRP A 10 -2.07 -20.09 -22.06
N LEU A 11 -1.65 -20.93 -21.11
CA LEU A 11 -1.64 -20.56 -19.68
C LEU A 11 -0.71 -19.35 -19.44
N ARG A 12 0.43 -19.32 -20.11
CA ARG A 12 1.39 -18.23 -20.01
C ARG A 12 0.87 -16.94 -20.63
N ILE A 13 0.18 -17.04 -21.78
CA ILE A 13 -0.40 -15.88 -22.46
C ILE A 13 -1.53 -15.28 -21.60
N ILE A 14 -2.45 -16.11 -21.09
CA ILE A 14 -3.56 -15.65 -20.25
C ILE A 14 -3.04 -15.00 -18.96
N SER A 15 -2.08 -15.63 -18.28
CA SER A 15 -1.47 -15.08 -17.07
C SER A 15 -0.79 -13.74 -17.34
N SER A 16 -0.02 -13.63 -18.43
CA SER A 16 0.67 -12.39 -18.78
C SER A 16 -0.30 -11.28 -19.13
N MET A 17 -1.37 -11.57 -19.86
CA MET A 17 -2.40 -10.59 -20.18
C MET A 17 -3.15 -10.12 -18.92
N SER A 18 -3.49 -11.05 -18.05
CA SER A 18 -4.14 -10.70 -16.77
C SER A 18 -3.24 -9.80 -15.93
N ILE A 19 -1.96 -10.16 -15.76
CA ILE A 19 -0.99 -9.35 -15.02
C ILE A 19 -0.88 -7.95 -15.64
N LEU A 20 -0.72 -7.85 -16.96
CA LEU A 20 -0.61 -6.55 -17.64
C LEU A 20 -1.85 -5.68 -17.41
N LEU A 21 -3.04 -6.26 -17.54
CA LEU A 21 -4.29 -5.53 -17.38
C LEU A 21 -4.41 -4.96 -15.95
N PHE A 22 -4.27 -5.82 -14.94
CA PHE A 22 -4.41 -5.39 -13.54
C PHE A 22 -3.29 -4.43 -13.12
N PHE A 23 -2.06 -4.63 -13.61
CA PHE A 23 -0.95 -3.72 -13.34
C PHE A 23 -1.14 -2.34 -13.97
N LEU A 24 -1.75 -2.27 -15.14
CA LEU A 24 -2.10 -1.00 -15.78
C LEU A 24 -3.04 -0.17 -14.89
N PHE A 25 -4.10 -0.80 -14.37
CA PHE A 25 -5.01 -0.14 -13.43
C PHE A 25 -4.32 0.26 -12.12
N TYR A 26 -3.47 -0.60 -11.58
CA TYR A 26 -2.70 -0.32 -10.37
C TYR A 26 -1.78 0.90 -10.53
N VAL A 27 -1.00 0.94 -11.61
CA VAL A 27 -0.13 2.09 -11.90
C VAL A 27 -0.95 3.35 -12.15
N GLY A 28 -2.05 3.24 -12.90
CA GLY A 28 -2.95 4.36 -13.14
C GLY A 28 -3.53 4.95 -11.86
N SER A 29 -4.00 4.12 -10.93
CA SER A 29 -4.49 4.58 -9.63
C SER A 29 -3.41 5.27 -8.80
N GLY A 30 -2.19 4.73 -8.79
CA GLY A 30 -1.05 5.35 -8.12
C GLY A 30 -0.68 6.72 -8.68
N LEU A 31 -0.72 6.89 -10.00
CA LEU A 31 -0.48 8.19 -10.64
C LEU A 31 -1.57 9.22 -10.31
N ILE A 32 -2.84 8.79 -10.28
CA ILE A 32 -3.96 9.65 -9.89
C ILE A 32 -3.79 10.11 -8.43
N ALA A 33 -3.50 9.19 -7.52
CA ALA A 33 -3.28 9.49 -6.12
C ALA A 33 -2.09 10.44 -5.92
N GLY A 34 -0.96 10.18 -6.59
CA GLY A 34 0.21 11.04 -6.59
C GLY A 34 -0.09 12.44 -7.12
N GLY A 35 -0.80 12.56 -8.25
CA GLY A 35 -1.20 13.84 -8.82
C GLY A 35 -2.07 14.67 -7.88
N LYS A 36 -3.06 14.02 -7.22
CA LYS A 36 -3.90 14.67 -6.21
C LYS A 36 -3.09 15.16 -5.01
N LEU A 37 -2.19 14.32 -4.49
CA LEU A 37 -1.32 14.68 -3.38
C LEU A 37 -0.46 15.89 -3.69
N PHE A 38 0.18 15.92 -4.87
CA PHE A 38 0.99 17.07 -5.29
C PHE A 38 0.15 18.35 -5.47
N ASN A 39 -1.06 18.22 -6.00
CA ASN A 39 -1.98 19.34 -6.11
C ASN A 39 -2.35 19.92 -4.74
N GLU A 40 -2.74 19.07 -3.78
CA GLU A 40 -3.14 19.48 -2.44
C GLU A 40 -1.97 20.06 -1.61
N VAL A 41 -0.78 19.44 -1.69
CA VAL A 41 0.37 19.84 -0.86
C VAL A 41 1.11 21.04 -1.42
N PHE A 42 1.31 21.08 -2.75
CA PHE A 42 2.14 22.09 -3.41
C PHE A 42 1.33 23.12 -4.20
N GLY A 43 0.03 22.95 -4.35
CA GLY A 43 -0.83 23.82 -5.16
C GLY A 43 -0.52 23.77 -6.66
N ILE A 44 0.17 22.73 -7.12
CA ILE A 44 0.52 22.53 -8.54
C ILE A 44 -0.71 22.01 -9.28
N ASP A 45 -0.92 22.47 -10.51
CA ASP A 45 -1.99 21.93 -11.35
C ASP A 45 -1.91 20.42 -11.48
N TYR A 46 -3.06 19.73 -11.36
CA TYR A 46 -3.14 18.27 -11.33
C TYR A 46 -2.47 17.60 -12.54
N GLU A 47 -2.75 18.12 -13.75
CA GLU A 47 -2.19 17.54 -14.97
C GLU A 47 -0.65 17.67 -14.98
N LEU A 48 -0.15 18.85 -14.63
CA LEU A 48 1.28 19.09 -14.53
C LEU A 48 1.93 18.18 -13.48
N ALA A 49 1.30 18.02 -12.31
CA ALA A 49 1.77 17.15 -11.25
C ALA A 49 1.90 15.68 -11.71
N VAL A 50 0.92 15.18 -12.45
CA VAL A 50 0.96 13.82 -13.02
C VAL A 50 2.10 13.69 -14.03
N TYR A 51 2.25 14.63 -14.97
CA TYR A 51 3.33 14.57 -15.99
C TYR A 51 4.72 14.62 -15.35
N VAL A 52 4.93 15.51 -14.38
CA VAL A 52 6.20 15.62 -13.67
C VAL A 52 6.51 14.35 -12.91
N SER A 53 5.53 13.76 -12.21
CA SER A 53 5.68 12.51 -11.49
C SER A 53 6.08 11.35 -12.41
N VAL A 54 5.39 11.20 -13.55
CA VAL A 54 5.71 10.18 -14.56
C VAL A 54 7.13 10.37 -15.09
N LEU A 55 7.50 11.61 -15.45
CA LEU A 55 8.82 11.91 -15.96
C LEU A 55 9.93 11.57 -14.95
N LEU A 56 9.75 11.97 -13.69
CA LEU A 56 10.71 11.66 -12.63
C LEU A 56 10.86 10.14 -12.43
N ILE A 57 9.74 9.40 -12.38
CA ILE A 57 9.75 7.94 -12.24
C ILE A 57 10.49 7.30 -13.42
N LEU A 58 10.21 7.71 -14.64
CA LEU A 58 10.88 7.19 -15.83
C LEU A 58 12.38 7.47 -15.81
N VAL A 59 12.78 8.68 -15.45
CA VAL A 59 14.19 9.07 -15.39
C VAL A 59 14.95 8.22 -14.38
N TYR A 60 14.53 8.21 -13.12
CA TYR A 60 15.30 7.48 -12.10
C TYR A 60 15.26 5.95 -12.32
N THR A 61 14.14 5.41 -12.83
CA THR A 61 14.04 3.98 -13.11
C THR A 61 14.92 3.57 -14.29
N THR A 62 15.01 4.41 -15.34
CA THR A 62 15.83 4.13 -16.51
C THR A 62 17.32 4.14 -16.18
N PHE A 63 17.78 5.10 -15.39
CA PHE A 63 19.20 5.22 -15.02
C PHE A 63 19.61 4.30 -13.88
N GLY A 64 18.76 4.11 -12.90
CA GLY A 64 19.09 3.38 -11.67
C GLY A 64 18.56 1.94 -11.61
N GLY A 65 17.64 1.57 -12.50
CA GLY A 65 17.07 0.23 -12.57
C GLY A 65 16.45 -0.26 -11.26
N PHE A 66 16.51 -1.56 -11.04
CA PHE A 66 15.96 -2.21 -9.84
C PHE A 66 16.60 -1.74 -8.53
N LEU A 67 17.91 -1.44 -8.56
CA LEU A 67 18.63 -1.00 -7.37
C LEU A 67 18.14 0.37 -6.87
N ALA A 68 17.93 1.33 -7.79
CA ALA A 68 17.40 2.64 -7.42
C ALA A 68 15.99 2.54 -6.84
N VAL A 69 15.12 1.73 -7.46
CA VAL A 69 13.77 1.51 -6.94
C VAL A 69 13.82 0.90 -5.54
N SER A 70 14.68 -0.09 -5.30
CA SER A 70 14.81 -0.72 -3.98
C SER A 70 15.31 0.26 -2.91
N TRP A 71 16.23 1.17 -3.24
CA TRP A 71 16.70 2.20 -2.31
C TRP A 71 15.62 3.24 -2.01
N THR A 72 14.87 3.68 -3.02
CA THR A 72 13.74 4.60 -2.82
C THR A 72 12.65 3.96 -1.94
N ASP A 73 12.35 2.67 -2.14
CA ASP A 73 11.42 1.94 -1.30
C ASP A 73 11.85 1.92 0.17
N VAL A 74 13.13 1.65 0.45
CA VAL A 74 13.66 1.66 1.84
C VAL A 74 13.52 3.05 2.46
N PHE A 75 13.86 4.10 1.71
CA PHE A 75 13.76 5.48 2.21
C PHE A 75 12.30 5.87 2.49
N GLN A 76 11.39 5.54 1.59
CA GLN A 76 9.96 5.75 1.77
C GLN A 76 9.42 4.97 2.98
N ALA A 77 9.81 3.72 3.15
CA ALA A 77 9.42 2.89 4.30
C ALA A 77 9.85 3.51 5.63
N ILE A 78 11.05 4.07 5.71
CA ILE A 78 11.53 4.76 6.91
C ILE A 78 10.69 6.01 7.18
N LEU A 79 10.42 6.82 6.15
CA LEU A 79 9.57 8.01 6.28
C LEU A 79 8.14 7.66 6.72
N MET A 80 7.56 6.61 6.15
CA MET A 80 6.24 6.11 6.54
C MET A 80 6.20 5.67 8.01
N LEU A 81 7.21 4.93 8.49
CA LEU A 81 7.31 4.55 9.90
C LEU A 81 7.41 5.77 10.83
N ILE A 82 8.21 6.77 10.45
CA ILE A 82 8.33 8.01 11.23
C ILE A 82 6.98 8.73 11.27
N ALA A 83 6.31 8.88 10.13
CA ALA A 83 5.02 9.53 10.04
C ALA A 83 3.96 8.77 10.85
N LEU A 84 3.88 7.45 10.72
CA LEU A 84 2.93 6.61 11.44
C LEU A 84 3.04 6.73 12.97
N VAL A 85 4.26 6.90 13.48
CA VAL A 85 4.48 7.06 14.92
C VAL A 85 4.27 8.51 15.35
N SER A 86 4.77 9.47 14.56
CA SER A 86 4.75 10.90 14.95
C SER A 86 3.35 11.52 14.85
N VAL A 87 2.58 11.19 13.81
CA VAL A 87 1.25 11.81 13.59
C VAL A 87 0.27 11.48 14.71
N PRO A 88 0.08 10.22 15.15
CA PRO A 88 -0.80 9.92 16.29
C PRO A 88 -0.34 10.58 17.59
N ILE A 89 0.98 10.59 17.85
CA ILE A 89 1.52 11.23 19.07
C ILE A 89 1.21 12.73 19.08
N LEU A 90 1.43 13.40 17.95
CA LEU A 90 1.14 14.82 17.81
C LEU A 90 -0.37 15.10 17.94
N ALA A 91 -1.20 14.27 17.31
CA ALA A 91 -2.65 14.38 17.37
C ALA A 91 -3.16 14.22 18.82
N VAL A 92 -2.71 13.19 19.55
CA VAL A 92 -3.07 12.98 20.95
C VAL A 92 -2.63 14.16 21.82
N ASN A 93 -1.43 14.69 21.60
CA ASN A 93 -0.95 15.86 22.36
C ASN A 93 -1.77 17.12 22.07
N GLN A 94 -2.23 17.32 20.84
CA GLN A 94 -3.07 18.48 20.47
C GLN A 94 -4.48 18.39 21.06
N ILE A 95 -5.04 17.19 21.19
CA ILE A 95 -6.39 16.96 21.72
C ILE A 95 -6.40 17.05 23.26
N GLY A 96 -5.24 16.95 23.93
CA GLY A 96 -5.14 17.05 25.38
C GLY A 96 -4.99 15.72 26.10
N GLY A 97 -4.65 14.65 25.37
CA GLY A 97 -4.35 13.35 25.94
C GLY A 97 -5.23 12.21 25.40
N ILE A 98 -4.86 10.99 25.79
CA ILE A 98 -5.54 9.77 25.33
C ILE A 98 -6.98 9.70 25.84
N ASP A 99 -7.23 10.11 27.09
CA ASP A 99 -8.57 10.05 27.69
C ASP A 99 -9.54 10.98 26.95
N THR A 100 -9.11 12.21 26.65
CA THR A 100 -9.88 13.18 25.87
C THR A 100 -10.14 12.69 24.44
N LEU A 101 -9.19 11.99 23.85
CA LEU A 101 -9.35 11.40 22.53
C LEU A 101 -10.50 10.37 22.49
N PHE A 102 -10.54 9.46 23.46
CA PHE A 102 -11.62 8.46 23.55
C PHE A 102 -12.98 9.08 23.83
N GLU A 103 -13.03 10.13 24.66
CA GLU A 103 -14.27 10.89 24.91
C GLU A 103 -14.75 11.60 23.63
N GLU A 104 -13.86 12.24 22.89
CA GLU A 104 -14.22 12.89 21.61
C GLU A 104 -14.67 11.90 20.56
N ILE A 105 -13.99 10.77 20.42
CA ILE A 105 -14.40 9.71 19.48
C ILE A 105 -15.77 9.17 19.86
N GLY A 106 -15.99 8.85 21.13
CA GLY A 106 -17.27 8.35 21.62
C GLY A 106 -18.41 9.36 21.47
N SER A 107 -18.12 10.67 21.59
CA SER A 107 -19.10 11.72 21.40
C SER A 107 -19.51 11.93 19.94
N LYS A 108 -18.58 11.73 19.00
CA LYS A 108 -18.85 11.85 17.56
C LYS A 108 -19.63 10.66 17.03
N ASN A 109 -19.17 9.47 17.31
CA ASN A 109 -19.88 8.25 16.91
C ASN A 109 -19.38 7.06 17.74
N ILE A 110 -20.27 6.46 18.54
CA ILE A 110 -19.95 5.29 19.38
C ILE A 110 -19.52 4.07 18.55
N HIS A 111 -19.92 4.00 17.27
CA HIS A 111 -19.61 2.89 16.38
C HIS A 111 -18.18 2.91 15.85
N PHE A 112 -17.43 4.02 15.98
CA PHE A 112 -16.01 4.06 15.59
C PHE A 112 -15.10 3.12 16.38
N LEU A 113 -15.53 2.70 17.57
CA LEU A 113 -14.81 1.75 18.41
C LEU A 113 -15.25 0.30 18.20
N ASP A 114 -16.27 0.05 17.39
CA ASP A 114 -16.77 -1.27 17.10
C ASP A 114 -16.23 -1.79 15.74
N ILE A 115 -15.38 -2.83 15.79
CA ILE A 115 -14.71 -3.41 14.63
C ILE A 115 -15.69 -4.09 13.65
N PHE A 116 -16.88 -4.46 14.12
CA PHE A 116 -17.87 -5.19 13.34
C PHE A 116 -19.03 -4.35 12.83
N SER A 117 -19.04 -3.05 13.11
CA SER A 117 -20.02 -2.11 12.58
C SER A 117 -19.43 -1.12 11.58
N ASP A 118 -20.27 -0.70 10.66
CA ASP A 118 -19.98 0.36 9.71
C ASP A 118 -20.16 1.74 10.41
N VAL A 119 -19.71 2.80 9.79
CA VAL A 119 -19.85 4.20 10.26
C VAL A 119 -21.30 4.56 10.58
N ASP A 120 -22.26 3.96 9.87
CA ASP A 120 -23.70 4.12 10.06
C ASP A 120 -24.28 3.25 11.19
N GLY A 121 -23.47 2.45 11.88
CA GLY A 121 -23.91 1.54 12.96
C GLY A 121 -24.55 0.25 12.48
N ASN A 122 -24.47 -0.06 11.19
CA ASN A 122 -24.94 -1.34 10.66
C ASN A 122 -23.87 -2.42 10.83
N ASN A 123 -24.26 -3.62 11.24
CA ASN A 123 -23.33 -4.74 11.28
C ASN A 123 -22.72 -5.00 9.91
N LEU A 124 -21.39 -5.15 9.87
CA LEU A 124 -20.69 -5.54 8.65
C LEU A 124 -21.21 -6.87 8.16
N GLY A 125 -21.73 -6.88 6.94
CA GLY A 125 -22.18 -8.13 6.30
C GLY A 125 -21.02 -9.09 6.10
N VAL A 126 -21.33 -10.40 6.10
CA VAL A 126 -20.34 -11.46 5.88
C VAL A 126 -19.52 -11.23 4.60
N ILE A 127 -20.15 -10.70 3.54
CA ILE A 127 -19.49 -10.37 2.27
C ILE A 127 -18.43 -9.28 2.46
N ALA A 128 -18.71 -8.25 3.25
CA ALA A 128 -17.76 -7.17 3.54
C ALA A 128 -16.53 -7.70 4.29
N ILE A 129 -16.76 -8.54 5.32
CA ILE A 129 -15.68 -9.16 6.10
C ILE A 129 -14.78 -10.02 5.19
N PHE A 130 -15.38 -10.86 4.33
CA PHE A 130 -14.61 -11.66 3.37
C PHE A 130 -13.89 -10.80 2.32
N SER A 131 -14.44 -9.66 1.94
CA SER A 131 -13.80 -8.71 1.02
C SER A 131 -12.54 -8.09 1.65
N TYR A 132 -12.61 -7.65 2.90
CA TYR A 132 -11.44 -7.14 3.64
C TYR A 132 -10.36 -8.21 3.85
N LEU A 133 -10.76 -9.45 4.22
CA LEU A 133 -9.83 -10.57 4.32
C LEU A 133 -9.23 -10.96 2.96
N GLY A 134 -10.03 -10.88 1.89
CA GLY A 134 -9.59 -11.15 0.51
C GLY A 134 -8.49 -10.23 0.04
N TRP A 135 -8.52 -8.96 0.44
CA TRP A 135 -7.45 -7.99 0.18
C TRP A 135 -6.10 -8.49 0.73
N GLY A 136 -6.06 -8.84 2.02
CA GLY A 136 -4.84 -9.34 2.65
C GLY A 136 -4.29 -10.62 1.99
N LEU A 137 -5.17 -11.55 1.62
CA LEU A 137 -4.79 -12.79 0.94
C LEU A 137 -4.27 -12.54 -0.49
N GLY A 138 -4.86 -11.58 -1.22
CA GLY A 138 -4.45 -11.21 -2.58
C GLY A 138 -3.05 -10.63 -2.65
N TYR A 139 -2.60 -9.98 -1.58
CA TYR A 139 -1.31 -9.31 -1.52
C TYR A 139 -0.11 -10.23 -1.71
N PHE A 140 -0.18 -11.44 -1.16
CA PHE A 140 0.89 -12.44 -1.33
C PHE A 140 1.13 -12.86 -2.78
N GLY A 141 0.15 -12.70 -3.65
CA GLY A 141 0.24 -13.03 -5.07
C GLY A 141 0.68 -11.88 -5.97
N GLN A 142 0.91 -10.69 -5.45
CA GLN A 142 1.25 -9.53 -6.27
C GLN A 142 2.64 -9.64 -6.90
N PRO A 143 2.77 -9.43 -8.22
CA PRO A 143 4.04 -9.65 -8.95
C PRO A 143 5.19 -8.78 -8.44
N HIS A 144 4.93 -7.55 -8.00
CA HIS A 144 5.96 -6.65 -7.49
C HIS A 144 6.50 -7.11 -6.12
N VAL A 145 5.69 -7.74 -5.29
CA VAL A 145 6.14 -8.35 -4.03
C VAL A 145 6.98 -9.59 -4.32
N LEU A 146 6.50 -10.45 -5.21
CA LEU A 146 7.23 -11.66 -5.61
C LEU A 146 8.59 -11.34 -6.24
N SER A 147 8.70 -10.30 -7.06
CA SER A 147 9.97 -9.88 -7.66
C SER A 147 11.01 -9.47 -6.62
N ARG A 148 10.57 -8.80 -5.53
CA ARG A 148 11.46 -8.44 -4.42
C ARG A 148 11.95 -9.67 -3.65
N TYR A 149 11.07 -10.64 -3.39
CA TYR A 149 11.49 -11.90 -2.76
C TYR A 149 12.46 -12.72 -3.63
N MET A 150 12.27 -12.71 -4.95
CA MET A 150 13.19 -13.39 -5.89
C MET A 150 14.56 -12.71 -6.00
N ALA A 151 14.66 -11.44 -5.65
CA ALA A 151 15.92 -10.68 -5.67
C ALA A 151 16.76 -10.80 -4.38
N ILE A 152 16.29 -11.57 -3.39
CA ILE A 152 17.01 -11.79 -2.14
C ILE A 152 18.21 -12.72 -2.38
N ASP A 153 19.38 -12.36 -1.83
CA ASP A 153 20.66 -13.08 -2.04
C ASP A 153 20.64 -14.53 -1.56
N SER A 154 19.90 -14.83 -0.50
CA SER A 154 19.86 -16.18 0.06
C SER A 154 18.50 -16.55 0.65
N ALA A 155 18.14 -17.82 0.55
CA ALA A 155 16.92 -18.36 1.15
C ALA A 155 16.88 -18.19 2.70
N ALA A 156 18.04 -18.17 3.35
CA ALA A 156 18.13 -17.95 4.80
C ALA A 156 17.73 -16.52 5.20
N SER A 157 17.93 -15.55 4.31
CA SER A 157 17.58 -14.14 4.54
C SER A 157 16.09 -13.87 4.36
N VAL A 158 15.33 -14.76 3.70
CA VAL A 158 13.89 -14.62 3.46
C VAL A 158 13.11 -14.47 4.78
N GLY A 159 13.44 -15.26 5.80
CA GLY A 159 12.76 -15.18 7.10
C GLY A 159 12.94 -13.85 7.82
N LYS A 160 14.10 -13.21 7.67
CA LYS A 160 14.34 -11.85 8.21
C LYS A 160 13.59 -10.81 7.39
N ALA A 161 13.69 -10.89 6.06
CA ALA A 161 12.99 -9.99 5.15
C ALA A 161 11.48 -10.03 5.37
N THR A 162 10.90 -11.22 5.57
CA THR A 162 9.47 -11.37 5.85
C THR A 162 9.05 -10.68 7.14
N LYS A 163 9.85 -10.77 8.21
CA LYS A 163 9.57 -10.09 9.48
C LYS A 163 9.53 -8.57 9.32
N TYR A 164 10.51 -7.99 8.62
CA TYR A 164 10.52 -6.56 8.33
C TYR A 164 9.38 -6.15 7.40
N ALA A 165 9.10 -6.94 6.38
CA ALA A 165 7.99 -6.70 5.47
C ALA A 165 6.64 -6.75 6.19
N CYS A 166 6.40 -7.71 7.08
CA CYS A 166 5.17 -7.78 7.87
C CYS A 166 5.00 -6.56 8.78
N LEU A 167 6.08 -6.07 9.41
CA LEU A 167 6.01 -4.89 10.26
C LEU A 167 5.64 -3.64 9.45
N LEU A 168 6.31 -3.42 8.32
CA LEU A 168 6.03 -2.32 7.41
C LEU A 168 4.63 -2.39 6.81
N TYR A 169 4.20 -3.61 6.49
CA TYR A 169 2.91 -3.86 5.89
C TYR A 169 1.74 -3.60 6.84
N THR A 170 1.90 -3.94 8.10
CA THR A 170 0.92 -3.65 9.14
C THR A 170 0.75 -2.14 9.33
N SER A 171 1.82 -1.37 9.11
CA SER A 171 1.77 0.08 9.16
C SER A 171 1.12 0.72 7.93
N ASP A 172 1.36 0.16 6.74
CA ASP A 172 0.78 0.61 5.47
C ASP A 172 -0.75 0.37 5.42
N ALA A 173 -1.19 -0.78 5.92
CA ALA A 173 -2.62 -1.12 6.01
C ALA A 173 -3.41 -0.17 6.95
N ALA A 174 -2.76 0.48 7.90
CA ALA A 174 -3.39 1.48 8.75
C ALA A 174 -3.62 2.82 8.01
N ASP A 175 -2.80 3.12 7.00
CA ASP A 175 -2.89 4.34 6.18
C ASP A 175 -4.02 4.25 5.14
N ASP A 176 -4.25 3.06 4.58
CA ASP A 176 -5.31 2.80 3.58
C ASP A 176 -6.74 2.88 4.15
N THR A 177 -6.89 2.85 5.48
CA THR A 177 -8.20 2.97 6.15
C THR A 177 -8.64 4.41 6.39
N CYS A 178 -7.80 5.40 6.10
CA CYS A 178 -8.08 6.82 6.32
C CYS A 178 -8.60 7.57 5.06
N CYS A 179 -8.94 6.87 3.98
CA CYS A 179 -9.50 7.48 2.76
C CYS A 179 -10.97 7.22 2.59
#